data_8ff7dcb9e85eb3c6e9b7d0ad7b1bbded
#
_entry.id   8ff7dcb9e85eb3c6e9b7d0ad7b1bbded
#
_cell.length_a   1.000
_cell.length_b   1.000
_cell.length_c   1.000
_cell.angle_alpha   90.00
_cell.angle_beta   90.00
_cell.angle_gamma   90.00
#
_symmetry.space_group_name_H-M   'P 1'
#
loop_
_entity.id
_entity.type
_entity.pdbx_description
1 polymer ?
#
loop_
_entity_poly.entity_id
_entity_poly.type
_entity_poly.pdbx_seq_one_letter_code
_entity_poly.pdbx_strand_id
1 'polypeptide(L)'
;MLYSLPKKVEMDLSQAKWRLESTESVLVIVGLQQLRQIVDFEGSMLSEHLMLLSKKAKALDIPILDLNPEQLMNAMVSLGDYVSQSKQIIFAGQITPTIKSVIQHISSITQQICMIDDAISLESKSHHIHWINSIVALGLHHMNTQTVLRLWALSAPTEFILSEKGILLAVAEQLDMDVLEIDPYYDLKLYGLDSVGIVSLVGLWRANGAHIRYEDFENSIHLVDLIHHIKNRV
;
A
#
# COMPACT_ATOMS: atom_id res chain seq x y z
N MET A 1 8.94 -4.67 22.95
CA MET A 1 9.33 -5.86 22.19
C MET A 1 8.19 -6.18 21.22
N LEU A 2 8.46 -6.17 19.93
CA LEU A 2 7.48 -6.58 18.93
C LEU A 2 7.37 -8.12 18.96
N TYR A 3 6.16 -8.63 18.91
CA TYR A 3 5.92 -10.09 18.88
C TYR A 3 5.97 -10.61 17.43
N SER A 4 6.10 -11.94 17.27
CA SER A 4 6.00 -12.56 15.94
C SER A 4 4.59 -12.41 15.38
N LEU A 5 4.47 -11.95 14.14
CA LEU A 5 3.17 -11.76 13.48
C LEU A 5 2.36 -13.06 13.44
N PRO A 6 1.02 -12.98 13.56
CA PRO A 6 0.15 -14.13 13.37
C PRO A 6 0.29 -14.72 11.97
N LYS A 7 0.16 -16.04 11.86
CA LYS A 7 0.04 -16.67 10.55
C LYS A 7 -1.39 -16.47 10.01
N LYS A 8 -1.54 -16.36 8.70
CA LYS A 8 -2.84 -16.17 8.05
C LYS A 8 -3.91 -17.21 8.47
N VAL A 9 -3.47 -18.45 8.72
CA VAL A 9 -4.35 -19.55 9.17
C VAL A 9 -4.85 -19.40 10.61
N GLU A 10 -4.29 -18.48 11.39
CA GLU A 10 -4.69 -18.20 12.78
C GLU A 10 -5.76 -17.11 12.88
N MET A 11 -6.13 -16.49 11.75
CA MET A 11 -7.09 -15.38 11.66
C MET A 11 -8.28 -15.79 10.77
N ASP A 12 -9.46 -15.25 11.08
CA ASP A 12 -10.66 -15.45 10.26
C ASP A 12 -10.50 -14.74 8.90
N LEU A 13 -11.12 -15.30 7.87
CA LEU A 13 -11.07 -14.71 6.53
C LEU A 13 -12.04 -13.54 6.42
N SER A 14 -11.60 -12.43 5.83
CA SER A 14 -12.46 -11.30 5.53
C SER A 14 -13.60 -11.70 4.58
N GLN A 15 -14.83 -11.28 4.90
CA GLN A 15 -16.04 -11.50 4.11
C GLN A 15 -16.56 -10.21 3.45
N ALA A 16 -15.87 -9.09 3.61
CA ALA A 16 -16.27 -7.83 3.03
C ALA A 16 -16.25 -7.91 1.49
N LYS A 17 -17.24 -7.30 0.83
CA LYS A 17 -17.50 -7.45 -0.61
C LYS A 17 -16.96 -6.30 -1.46
N TRP A 18 -16.52 -5.21 -0.85
CA TRP A 18 -15.96 -4.09 -1.58
C TRP A 18 -14.50 -4.35 -1.98
N ARG A 19 -14.04 -3.72 -3.03
CA ARG A 19 -12.67 -3.86 -3.55
C ARG A 19 -11.87 -2.62 -3.16
N LEU A 20 -10.61 -2.82 -2.77
CA LEU A 20 -9.68 -1.75 -2.46
C LEU A 20 -9.25 -1.04 -3.75
N GLU A 21 -9.41 0.30 -3.77
CA GLU A 21 -9.06 1.15 -4.91
C GLU A 21 -8.19 2.33 -4.46
N SER A 22 -7.14 2.63 -5.23
CA SER A 22 -6.16 3.67 -4.87
C SER A 22 -6.78 5.06 -4.79
N THR A 23 -7.65 5.43 -5.74
CA THR A 23 -8.32 6.74 -5.80
C THR A 23 -9.30 6.99 -4.66
N GLU A 24 -9.83 5.92 -4.07
CA GLU A 24 -10.78 5.98 -2.96
C GLU A 24 -10.12 5.78 -1.60
N SER A 25 -8.85 5.42 -1.56
CA SER A 25 -8.13 5.09 -0.32
C SER A 25 -7.61 6.31 0.43
N VAL A 26 -7.55 6.19 1.75
CA VAL A 26 -6.74 7.01 2.66
C VAL A 26 -5.97 6.08 3.59
N LEU A 27 -4.66 6.26 3.69
CA LEU A 27 -3.81 5.51 4.60
C LEU A 27 -3.75 6.22 5.94
N VAL A 28 -4.17 5.54 7.00
CA VAL A 28 -4.14 6.04 8.37
C VAL A 28 -3.04 5.30 9.13
N ILE A 29 -1.98 6.01 9.49
CA ILE A 29 -0.88 5.47 10.30
C ILE A 29 -1.07 5.97 11.74
N VAL A 30 -1.22 5.04 12.67
CA VAL A 30 -1.47 5.36 14.08
C VAL A 30 -0.19 5.23 14.88
N GLY A 31 0.15 6.27 15.62
CA GLY A 31 1.20 6.24 16.63
C GLY A 31 2.60 6.03 16.07
N LEU A 32 2.92 6.52 14.88
CA LEU A 32 4.23 6.34 14.25
C LEU A 32 5.36 6.91 15.14
N GLN A 33 5.14 8.05 15.80
CA GLN A 33 6.12 8.64 16.69
C GLN A 33 6.38 7.77 17.93
N GLN A 34 5.33 7.18 18.50
CA GLN A 34 5.42 6.27 19.64
C GLN A 34 6.10 4.95 19.25
N LEU A 35 5.80 4.41 18.07
CA LEU A 35 6.45 3.21 17.54
C LEU A 35 7.96 3.41 17.38
N ARG A 36 8.40 4.57 16.88
CA ARG A 36 9.84 4.89 16.73
C ARG A 36 10.61 4.97 18.05
N GLN A 37 9.93 5.11 19.19
CA GLN A 37 10.54 5.08 20.50
C GLN A 37 10.75 3.66 21.05
N ILE A 38 10.15 2.65 20.39
CA ILE A 38 10.30 1.25 20.80
C ILE A 38 11.68 0.77 20.34
N VAL A 39 12.46 0.24 21.30
CA VAL A 39 13.70 -0.49 20.98
C VAL A 39 13.36 -1.63 20.03
N ASP A 40 14.12 -1.83 18.99
CA ASP A 40 13.91 -2.83 17.94
C ASP A 40 12.78 -2.49 16.92
N PHE A 41 12.21 -1.28 16.94
CA PHE A 41 11.26 -0.90 15.90
C PHE A 41 11.96 -0.72 14.54
N GLU A 42 13.06 0.03 14.52
CA GLU A 42 13.89 0.19 13.31
C GLU A 42 14.46 -1.17 12.90
N GLY A 43 14.27 -1.54 11.62
CA GLY A 43 14.64 -2.87 11.08
C GLY A 43 13.65 -4.00 11.41
N SER A 44 12.53 -3.71 12.08
CA SER A 44 11.44 -4.68 12.24
C SER A 44 10.59 -4.78 10.98
N MET A 45 9.92 -5.93 10.78
CA MET A 45 8.94 -6.10 9.70
C MET A 45 7.83 -5.04 9.74
N LEU A 46 7.42 -4.61 10.94
CA LEU A 46 6.41 -3.54 11.08
C LEU A 46 6.93 -2.21 10.51
N SER A 47 8.16 -1.83 10.83
CA SER A 47 8.80 -0.62 10.28
C SER A 47 8.90 -0.68 8.76
N GLU A 48 9.34 -1.82 8.22
CA GLU A 48 9.47 -2.07 6.79
C GLU A 48 8.10 -1.96 6.09
N HIS A 49 7.05 -2.62 6.61
CA HIS A 49 5.71 -2.56 6.05
C HIS A 49 5.13 -1.14 6.07
N LEU A 50 5.29 -0.40 7.17
CA LEU A 50 4.84 1.00 7.25
C LEU A 50 5.58 1.91 6.26
N MET A 51 6.87 1.66 6.04
CA MET A 51 7.67 2.37 5.04
C MET A 51 7.18 2.06 3.61
N LEU A 52 6.98 0.79 3.26
CA LEU A 52 6.48 0.37 1.95
C LEU A 52 5.10 0.96 1.65
N LEU A 53 4.17 0.89 2.61
CA LEU A 53 2.84 1.48 2.48
C LEU A 53 2.90 2.99 2.28
N SER A 54 3.72 3.69 3.07
CA SER A 54 3.88 5.14 2.96
C SER A 54 4.51 5.54 1.62
N LYS A 55 5.52 4.80 1.15
CA LYS A 55 6.18 5.03 -0.15
C LYS A 55 5.17 4.85 -1.30
N LYS A 56 4.40 3.74 -1.28
CA LYS A 56 3.39 3.47 -2.32
C LYS A 56 2.24 4.48 -2.29
N ALA A 57 1.73 4.83 -1.11
CA ALA A 57 0.68 5.84 -0.97
C ALA A 57 1.11 7.20 -1.53
N LYS A 58 2.32 7.68 -1.19
CA LYS A 58 2.89 8.91 -1.76
C LYS A 58 3.06 8.83 -3.27
N ALA A 59 3.49 7.68 -3.79
CA ALA A 59 3.68 7.49 -5.22
C ALA A 59 2.37 7.60 -6.00
N LEU A 60 1.26 7.13 -5.43
CA LEU A 60 -0.08 7.12 -6.02
C LEU A 60 -0.94 8.32 -5.60
N ASP A 61 -0.36 9.31 -4.92
CA ASP A 61 -1.05 10.48 -4.36
C ASP A 61 -2.22 10.12 -3.42
N ILE A 62 -2.13 8.94 -2.75
CA ILE A 62 -3.08 8.53 -1.71
C ILE A 62 -2.81 9.35 -0.45
N PRO A 63 -3.82 10.03 0.12
CA PRO A 63 -3.67 10.78 1.35
C PRO A 63 -3.16 9.91 2.50
N ILE A 64 -2.19 10.43 3.27
CA ILE A 64 -1.68 9.78 4.48
C ILE A 64 -2.06 10.64 5.68
N LEU A 65 -2.79 10.06 6.61
CA LEU A 65 -3.17 10.66 7.87
C LEU A 65 -2.35 10.04 9.00
N ASP A 66 -1.47 10.82 9.63
CA ASP A 66 -0.73 10.39 10.82
C ASP A 66 -1.57 10.73 12.06
N LEU A 67 -2.05 9.69 12.75
CA LEU A 67 -2.83 9.83 13.96
C LEU A 67 -1.97 9.67 15.20
N ASN A 68 -1.85 10.74 15.97
CA ASN A 68 -1.36 10.63 17.33
C ASN A 68 -2.50 10.12 18.25
N PRO A 69 -2.38 8.92 18.86
CA PRO A 69 -3.42 8.37 19.74
C PRO A 69 -3.72 9.24 20.96
N GLU A 70 -2.83 10.16 21.34
CA GLU A 70 -3.06 11.11 22.43
C GLU A 70 -3.87 12.33 22.01
N GLN A 71 -4.00 12.61 20.70
CA GLN A 71 -4.73 13.75 20.14
C GLN A 71 -6.04 13.31 19.45
N LEU A 72 -6.79 12.45 20.11
CA LEU A 72 -7.93 11.74 19.55
C LEU A 72 -9.00 12.62 18.92
N MET A 73 -9.31 13.78 19.53
CA MET A 73 -10.37 14.69 19.02
C MET A 73 -10.02 15.24 17.63
N ASN A 74 -8.78 15.64 17.40
CA ASN A 74 -8.34 16.11 16.09
C ASN A 74 -8.36 14.97 15.06
N ALA A 75 -7.96 13.77 15.47
CA ALA A 75 -8.00 12.58 14.66
C ALA A 75 -9.43 12.20 14.24
N MET A 76 -10.39 12.28 15.16
CA MET A 76 -11.81 12.02 14.88
C MET A 76 -12.39 12.99 13.85
N VAL A 77 -12.05 14.28 13.95
CA VAL A 77 -12.50 15.29 12.97
C VAL A 77 -11.94 14.95 11.59
N SER A 78 -10.62 14.72 11.49
CA SER A 78 -9.99 14.38 10.21
C SER A 78 -10.52 13.08 9.59
N LEU A 79 -10.78 12.05 10.41
CA LEU A 79 -11.42 10.81 9.94
C LEU A 79 -12.85 11.03 9.50
N GLY A 80 -13.61 11.89 10.20
CA GLY A 80 -14.98 12.24 9.86
C GLY A 80 -15.10 12.84 8.46
N ASP A 81 -14.15 13.66 8.05
CA ASP A 81 -14.09 14.24 6.71
C ASP A 81 -13.96 13.15 5.63
N TYR A 82 -13.05 12.18 5.81
CA TYR A 82 -12.88 11.06 4.89
C TYR A 82 -14.09 10.10 4.86
N VAL A 83 -14.69 9.83 6.02
CA VAL A 83 -15.93 9.05 6.12
C VAL A 83 -17.07 9.72 5.36
N SER A 84 -17.21 11.05 5.50
CA SER A 84 -18.26 11.83 4.79
C SER A 84 -18.05 11.83 3.26
N GLN A 85 -16.82 11.71 2.80
CA GLN A 85 -16.45 11.56 1.37
C GLN A 85 -16.53 10.11 0.88
N SER A 86 -17.03 9.18 1.70
CA SER A 86 -17.10 7.74 1.38
C SER A 86 -15.76 7.10 1.03
N LYS A 87 -14.65 7.61 1.57
CA LYS A 87 -13.32 7.04 1.32
C LYS A 87 -13.11 5.71 2.02
N GLN A 88 -12.25 4.90 1.45
CA GLN A 88 -11.78 3.64 2.01
C GLN A 88 -10.68 3.92 3.03
N ILE A 89 -10.91 3.61 4.30
CA ILE A 89 -10.01 3.96 5.40
C ILE A 89 -9.13 2.76 5.73
N ILE A 90 -7.83 2.89 5.48
CA ILE A 90 -6.85 1.81 5.61
C ILE A 90 -5.99 2.07 6.84
N PHE A 91 -6.15 1.25 7.88
CA PHE A 91 -5.43 1.41 9.14
C PHE A 91 -4.15 0.58 9.24
N ALA A 92 -3.08 1.23 9.67
CA ALA A 92 -1.79 0.64 10.03
C ALA A 92 -1.22 1.30 11.30
N GLY A 93 -0.20 0.71 11.91
CA GLY A 93 0.48 1.25 13.08
C GLY A 93 -0.02 0.71 14.41
N GLN A 94 0.03 1.50 15.48
CA GLN A 94 -0.26 1.07 16.84
C GLN A 94 -1.77 1.07 17.13
N ILE A 95 -2.36 -0.08 17.41
CA ILE A 95 -3.78 -0.21 17.72
C ILE A 95 -3.99 -0.23 19.23
N THR A 96 -4.23 0.94 19.80
CA THR A 96 -4.56 1.13 21.23
C THR A 96 -6.03 0.86 21.51
N PRO A 97 -6.46 0.67 22.78
CA PRO A 97 -7.87 0.53 23.14
C PRO A 97 -8.72 1.71 22.65
N THR A 98 -8.17 2.92 22.70
CA THR A 98 -8.84 4.12 22.21
C THR A 98 -9.07 4.06 20.70
N ILE A 99 -8.08 3.65 19.92
CA ILE A 99 -8.19 3.47 18.47
C ILE A 99 -9.20 2.37 18.12
N LYS A 100 -9.23 1.28 18.89
CA LYS A 100 -10.27 0.23 18.72
C LYS A 100 -11.67 0.82 18.85
N SER A 101 -11.91 1.65 19.86
CA SER A 101 -13.21 2.32 20.07
C SER A 101 -13.55 3.27 18.90
N VAL A 102 -12.57 3.99 18.36
CA VAL A 102 -12.75 4.84 17.17
C VAL A 102 -13.16 4.01 15.96
N ILE A 103 -12.43 2.93 15.68
CA ILE A 103 -12.73 2.05 14.54
C ILE A 103 -14.12 1.44 14.69
N GLN A 104 -14.50 0.98 15.88
CA GLN A 104 -15.84 0.47 16.15
C GLN A 104 -16.92 1.54 15.95
N HIS A 105 -16.67 2.78 16.36
CA HIS A 105 -17.61 3.87 16.13
C HIS A 105 -17.76 4.17 14.64
N ILE A 106 -16.66 4.30 13.91
CA ILE A 106 -16.67 4.57 12.46
C ILE A 106 -17.32 3.40 11.70
N SER A 107 -17.13 2.16 12.14
CA SER A 107 -17.72 0.98 11.51
C SER A 107 -19.26 0.96 11.56
N SER A 108 -19.86 1.71 12.48
CA SER A 108 -21.31 1.92 12.50
C SER A 108 -21.81 2.89 11.42
N ILE A 109 -20.90 3.66 10.81
CA ILE A 109 -21.21 4.66 9.78
C ILE A 109 -20.81 4.13 8.39
N THR A 110 -19.64 3.51 8.28
CA THR A 110 -19.14 2.97 7.02
C THR A 110 -18.53 1.59 7.19
N GLN A 111 -18.71 0.73 6.18
CA GLN A 111 -18.05 -0.58 6.10
C GLN A 111 -16.76 -0.52 5.27
N GLN A 112 -16.39 0.64 4.73
CA GLN A 112 -15.18 0.80 3.90
C GLN A 112 -13.94 0.99 4.76
N ILE A 113 -13.69 0.06 5.66
CA ILE A 113 -12.55 0.04 6.57
C ILE A 113 -11.73 -1.23 6.31
N CYS A 114 -10.42 -1.07 6.16
CA CYS A 114 -9.47 -2.17 6.04
C CYS A 114 -8.37 -2.04 7.11
N MET A 115 -8.07 -3.14 7.77
CA MET A 115 -6.94 -3.27 8.68
C MET A 115 -5.79 -3.97 7.97
N ILE A 116 -4.58 -3.42 8.01
CA ILE A 116 -3.40 -4.10 7.44
C ILE A 116 -2.82 -5.02 8.50
N ASP A 117 -3.16 -6.32 8.42
CA ASP A 117 -2.92 -7.31 9.47
C ASP A 117 -1.44 -7.58 9.80
N ASP A 118 -0.52 -7.34 8.88
CA ASP A 118 0.93 -7.45 9.10
C ASP A 118 1.63 -6.09 9.30
N ALA A 119 0.86 -4.99 9.30
CA ALA A 119 1.37 -3.64 9.54
C ALA A 119 0.72 -2.97 10.76
N ILE A 120 0.18 -3.75 11.70
CA ILE A 120 -0.33 -3.26 12.97
C ILE A 120 0.43 -3.84 14.15
N SER A 121 0.45 -3.08 15.27
CA SER A 121 1.02 -3.52 16.54
C SER A 121 -0.04 -3.41 17.64
N LEU A 122 -0.14 -4.48 18.43
CA LEU A 122 -0.94 -4.58 19.64
C LEU A 122 -0.06 -5.00 20.82
N GLU A 123 -0.66 -5.30 21.97
CA GLU A 123 0.05 -5.69 23.19
C GLU A 123 0.70 -7.09 23.08
N SER A 124 0.09 -7.99 22.31
CA SER A 124 0.57 -9.36 22.12
C SER A 124 -0.02 -10.00 20.87
N LYS A 125 0.56 -11.14 20.45
CA LYS A 125 0.07 -11.95 19.33
C LYS A 125 -1.40 -12.39 19.55
N SER A 126 -1.78 -12.79 20.77
CA SER A 126 -3.15 -13.21 21.06
C SER A 126 -4.15 -12.05 20.94
N HIS A 127 -3.79 -10.85 21.41
CA HIS A 127 -4.60 -9.64 21.21
C HIS A 127 -4.72 -9.26 19.72
N HIS A 128 -3.66 -9.49 18.94
CA HIS A 128 -3.66 -9.26 17.51
C HIS A 128 -4.69 -10.17 16.80
N ILE A 129 -4.60 -11.48 17.02
CA ILE A 129 -5.55 -12.45 16.45
C ILE A 129 -6.98 -12.12 16.85
N HIS A 130 -7.21 -11.87 18.15
CA HIS A 130 -8.55 -11.52 18.66
C HIS A 130 -9.08 -10.24 18.01
N TRP A 131 -8.23 -9.23 17.82
CA TRP A 131 -8.62 -7.98 17.17
C TRP A 131 -9.01 -8.18 15.70
N ILE A 132 -8.22 -8.90 14.92
CA ILE A 132 -8.54 -9.19 13.51
C ILE A 132 -9.85 -9.96 13.40
N ASN A 133 -10.07 -10.98 14.25
CA ASN A 133 -11.34 -11.73 14.25
C ASN A 133 -12.53 -10.84 14.63
N SER A 134 -12.33 -9.85 15.52
CA SER A 134 -13.35 -8.84 15.83
C SER A 134 -13.65 -7.95 14.63
N ILE A 135 -12.64 -7.54 13.85
CA ILE A 135 -12.78 -6.78 12.60
C ILE A 135 -13.61 -7.57 11.57
N VAL A 136 -13.33 -8.85 11.41
CA VAL A 136 -14.08 -9.74 10.52
C VAL A 136 -15.55 -9.87 10.98
N ALA A 137 -15.78 -10.03 12.29
CA ALA A 137 -17.13 -10.11 12.86
C ALA A 137 -17.96 -8.82 12.66
N LEU A 138 -17.30 -7.67 12.54
CA LEU A 138 -17.92 -6.38 12.17
C LEU A 138 -18.18 -6.25 10.65
N GLY A 139 -17.79 -7.22 9.82
CA GLY A 139 -17.93 -7.19 8.37
C GLY A 139 -16.87 -6.33 7.66
N LEU A 140 -15.80 -5.97 8.35
CA LEU A 140 -14.72 -5.13 7.83
C LEU A 140 -13.63 -5.98 7.13
N HIS A 141 -12.81 -5.33 6.31
CA HIS A 141 -11.67 -5.98 5.67
C HIS A 141 -10.46 -6.06 6.60
N HIS A 142 -9.68 -7.14 6.44
CA HIS A 142 -8.25 -7.12 6.72
C HIS A 142 -7.47 -7.71 5.54
N MET A 143 -6.27 -7.21 5.32
CA MET A 143 -5.36 -7.61 4.24
C MET A 143 -3.93 -7.48 4.73
N ASN A 144 -3.00 -8.25 4.16
CA ASN A 144 -1.58 -8.01 4.39
C ASN A 144 -1.05 -6.87 3.49
N THR A 145 0.10 -6.34 3.85
CA THR A 145 0.79 -5.24 3.15
C THR A 145 0.91 -5.53 1.65
N GLN A 146 1.40 -6.69 1.25
CA GLN A 146 1.60 -7.05 -0.16
C GLN A 146 0.30 -7.03 -0.96
N THR A 147 -0.80 -7.50 -0.37
CA THR A 147 -2.12 -7.46 -1.01
C THR A 147 -2.58 -6.02 -1.22
N VAL A 148 -2.41 -5.15 -0.23
CA VAL A 148 -2.78 -3.73 -0.32
C VAL A 148 -1.96 -3.03 -1.41
N LEU A 149 -0.63 -3.19 -1.41
CA LEU A 149 0.26 -2.60 -2.41
C LEU A 149 -0.11 -3.03 -3.83
N ARG A 150 -0.41 -4.33 -4.02
CA ARG A 150 -0.84 -4.89 -5.30
C ARG A 150 -2.19 -4.33 -5.75
N LEU A 151 -3.18 -4.25 -4.88
CA LEU A 151 -4.51 -3.72 -5.22
C LEU A 151 -4.45 -2.24 -5.56
N TRP A 152 -3.68 -1.45 -4.82
CA TRP A 152 -3.44 -0.04 -5.15
C TRP A 152 -2.76 0.13 -6.51
N ALA A 153 -1.77 -0.71 -6.84
CA ALA A 153 -1.14 -0.67 -8.16
C ALA A 153 -2.11 -1.03 -9.29
N LEU A 154 -2.95 -2.05 -9.08
CA LEU A 154 -3.91 -2.54 -10.09
C LEU A 154 -5.11 -1.59 -10.30
N SER A 155 -5.43 -0.76 -9.32
CA SER A 155 -6.53 0.21 -9.37
C SER A 155 -6.05 1.65 -9.62
N ALA A 156 -4.76 1.85 -9.87
CA ALA A 156 -4.24 3.17 -10.22
C ALA A 156 -4.83 3.66 -11.56
N PRO A 157 -5.11 4.96 -11.71
CA PRO A 157 -5.64 5.51 -12.97
C PRO A 157 -4.72 5.22 -14.15
N THR A 158 -5.29 4.93 -15.30
CA THR A 158 -4.54 4.66 -16.55
C THR A 158 -3.58 5.80 -16.88
N GLU A 159 -4.02 7.05 -16.72
CA GLU A 159 -3.21 8.25 -16.94
C GLU A 159 -1.98 8.28 -16.04
N PHE A 160 -2.10 7.78 -14.82
CA PHE A 160 -0.96 7.65 -13.90
C PHE A 160 -0.02 6.52 -14.34
N ILE A 161 -0.56 5.34 -14.67
CA ILE A 161 0.24 4.16 -15.05
C ILE A 161 1.09 4.44 -16.30
N LEU A 162 0.56 5.21 -17.25
CA LEU A 162 1.22 5.58 -18.50
C LEU A 162 1.98 6.93 -18.40
N SER A 163 1.99 7.59 -17.24
CA SER A 163 2.81 8.77 -16.98
C SER A 163 4.29 8.39 -16.81
N GLU A 164 5.19 9.37 -16.97
CA GLU A 164 6.63 9.19 -16.67
C GLU A 164 6.85 8.67 -15.25
N LYS A 165 6.14 9.24 -14.27
CA LYS A 165 6.19 8.82 -12.86
C LYS A 165 5.71 7.38 -12.70
N GLY A 166 4.60 7.01 -13.34
CA GLY A 166 4.05 5.65 -13.25
C GLY A 166 4.95 4.62 -13.90
N ILE A 167 5.54 4.92 -15.06
CA ILE A 167 6.48 4.05 -15.76
C ILE A 167 7.75 3.84 -14.92
N LEU A 168 8.35 4.93 -14.40
CA LEU A 168 9.52 4.86 -13.53
C LEU A 168 9.25 4.02 -12.28
N LEU A 169 8.11 4.23 -11.62
CA LEU A 169 7.73 3.47 -10.43
C LEU A 169 7.53 1.98 -10.72
N ALA A 170 6.90 1.64 -11.85
CA ALA A 170 6.70 0.26 -12.26
C ALA A 170 8.05 -0.45 -12.54
N VAL A 171 8.98 0.24 -13.18
CA VAL A 171 10.35 -0.28 -13.41
C VAL A 171 11.09 -0.44 -12.07
N ALA A 172 11.06 0.55 -11.18
CA ALA A 172 11.70 0.52 -9.87
C ALA A 172 11.17 -0.66 -9.02
N GLU A 173 9.85 -0.85 -9.01
CA GLU A 173 9.18 -1.96 -8.31
C GLU A 173 9.57 -3.32 -8.89
N GLN A 174 9.70 -3.43 -10.22
CA GLN A 174 10.13 -4.66 -10.88
C GLN A 174 11.60 -5.02 -10.61
N LEU A 175 12.45 -4.01 -10.40
CA LEU A 175 13.87 -4.16 -10.09
C LEU A 175 14.14 -4.28 -8.58
N ASP A 176 13.13 -4.10 -7.73
CA ASP A 176 13.26 -3.99 -6.27
C ASP A 176 14.28 -2.91 -5.85
N MET A 177 14.24 -1.75 -6.55
CA MET A 177 15.17 -0.63 -6.35
C MET A 177 14.43 0.65 -5.96
N ASP A 178 15.17 1.59 -5.35
CA ASP A 178 14.65 2.95 -5.17
C ASP A 178 14.67 3.70 -6.53
N VAL A 179 13.64 4.52 -6.77
CA VAL A 179 13.55 5.35 -8.00
C VAL A 179 14.75 6.28 -8.18
N LEU A 180 15.37 6.70 -7.08
CA LEU A 180 16.55 7.59 -7.09
C LEU A 180 17.85 6.85 -7.48
N GLU A 181 17.85 5.53 -7.44
CA GLU A 181 19.01 4.69 -7.81
C GLU A 181 19.02 4.31 -9.30
N ILE A 182 17.92 4.59 -10.01
CA ILE A 182 17.79 4.26 -11.43
C ILE A 182 18.33 5.41 -12.28
N ASP A 183 19.46 5.21 -12.92
CA ASP A 183 19.94 6.12 -13.95
C ASP A 183 19.08 5.93 -15.21
N PRO A 184 18.38 6.98 -15.71
CA PRO A 184 17.48 6.89 -16.85
C PRO A 184 18.17 6.57 -18.18
N TYR A 185 19.48 6.72 -18.24
CA TYR A 185 20.31 6.45 -19.42
C TYR A 185 21.11 5.15 -19.34
N TYR A 186 20.98 4.42 -18.22
CA TYR A 186 21.65 3.13 -18.06
C TYR A 186 20.73 1.99 -18.49
N ASP A 187 21.32 0.90 -19.05
CA ASP A 187 20.52 -0.24 -19.52
C ASP A 187 19.87 -0.97 -18.32
N LEU A 188 18.55 -1.01 -18.32
CA LEU A 188 17.75 -1.63 -17.26
C LEU A 188 18.03 -3.12 -17.10
N LYS A 189 18.50 -3.81 -18.15
CA LYS A 189 18.90 -5.22 -18.07
C LYS A 189 20.15 -5.39 -17.19
N LEU A 190 21.04 -4.41 -17.15
CA LEU A 190 22.21 -4.43 -16.28
C LEU A 190 21.86 -4.18 -14.81
N TYR A 191 20.69 -3.58 -14.52
CA TYR A 191 20.12 -3.54 -13.17
C TYR A 191 19.43 -4.85 -12.77
N GLY A 192 19.25 -5.81 -13.70
CA GLY A 192 18.61 -7.09 -13.43
C GLY A 192 17.21 -7.24 -14.01
N LEU A 193 16.76 -6.31 -14.88
CA LEU A 193 15.48 -6.46 -15.56
C LEU A 193 15.56 -7.62 -16.56
N ASP A 194 15.02 -8.76 -16.16
CA ASP A 194 14.99 -9.97 -16.96
C ASP A 194 13.77 -10.05 -17.90
N SER A 195 13.71 -11.11 -18.70
CA SER A 195 12.63 -11.33 -19.64
C SER A 195 11.25 -11.48 -18.97
N VAL A 196 11.18 -12.02 -17.75
CA VAL A 196 9.93 -12.16 -16.99
C VAL A 196 9.45 -10.79 -16.53
N GLY A 197 10.35 -9.97 -16.02
CA GLY A 197 10.08 -8.58 -15.65
C GLY A 197 9.59 -7.74 -16.83
N ILE A 198 10.25 -7.88 -17.99
CA ILE A 198 9.84 -7.16 -19.22
C ILE A 198 8.44 -7.59 -19.64
N VAL A 199 8.10 -8.88 -19.64
CA VAL A 199 6.76 -9.38 -19.98
C VAL A 199 5.72 -8.86 -19.01
N SER A 200 6.03 -8.81 -17.71
CA SER A 200 5.15 -8.25 -16.69
C SER A 200 4.84 -6.77 -16.92
N LEU A 201 5.87 -5.96 -17.18
CA LEU A 201 5.73 -4.52 -17.45
C LEU A 201 4.97 -4.25 -18.76
N VAL A 202 5.30 -4.97 -19.84
CA VAL A 202 4.57 -4.88 -21.12
C VAL A 202 3.10 -5.25 -20.93
N GLY A 203 2.81 -6.29 -20.15
CA GLY A 203 1.44 -6.69 -19.80
C GLY A 203 0.69 -5.58 -19.05
N LEU A 204 1.32 -4.94 -18.07
CA LEU A 204 0.74 -3.81 -17.33
C LEU A 204 0.38 -2.64 -18.25
N TRP A 205 1.32 -2.19 -19.08
CA TRP A 205 1.09 -1.02 -19.94
C TRP A 205 0.10 -1.30 -21.07
N ARG A 206 0.12 -2.52 -21.64
CA ARG A 206 -0.90 -2.95 -22.64
C ARG A 206 -2.30 -3.02 -22.05
N ALA A 207 -2.45 -3.52 -20.84
CA ALA A 207 -3.74 -3.55 -20.14
C ALA A 207 -4.29 -2.14 -19.90
N ASN A 208 -3.43 -1.12 -19.91
CA ASN A 208 -3.77 0.29 -19.76
C ASN A 208 -3.76 1.07 -21.10
N GLY A 209 -3.74 0.38 -22.24
CA GLY A 209 -3.94 0.99 -23.56
C GLY A 209 -2.67 1.29 -24.35
N ALA A 210 -1.47 1.00 -23.84
CA ALA A 210 -0.25 1.18 -24.61
C ALA A 210 -0.11 0.13 -25.72
N HIS A 211 0.20 0.55 -26.95
CA HIS A 211 0.40 -0.31 -28.12
C HIS A 211 1.87 -0.73 -28.26
N ILE A 212 2.39 -1.48 -27.28
CA ILE A 212 3.78 -1.95 -27.22
C ILE A 212 3.83 -3.48 -27.27
N ARG A 213 4.99 -4.03 -27.69
CA ARG A 213 5.26 -5.45 -27.78
C ARG A 213 6.54 -5.81 -27.03
N TYR A 214 6.71 -7.08 -26.69
CA TYR A 214 7.92 -7.58 -26.06
C TYR A 214 9.16 -7.35 -26.96
N GLU A 215 9.01 -7.54 -28.29
CA GLU A 215 10.08 -7.37 -29.27
C GLU A 215 10.65 -5.93 -29.32
N ASP A 216 9.85 -4.94 -28.90
CA ASP A 216 10.30 -3.55 -28.79
C ASP A 216 11.40 -3.39 -27.73
N PHE A 217 11.63 -4.41 -26.88
CA PHE A 217 12.56 -4.41 -25.74
C PHE A 217 13.64 -5.52 -25.83
N GLU A 218 13.85 -6.12 -26.99
CA GLU A 218 14.87 -7.18 -27.16
C GLU A 218 16.31 -6.67 -27.01
N ASN A 219 16.58 -5.43 -27.43
CA ASN A 219 17.88 -4.78 -27.34
C ASN A 219 18.09 -4.13 -25.96
N SER A 220 19.08 -3.24 -25.85
CA SER A 220 19.27 -2.43 -24.64
C SER A 220 18.03 -1.59 -24.35
N ILE A 221 17.65 -1.50 -23.07
CA ILE A 221 16.45 -0.78 -22.62
C ILE A 221 16.90 0.32 -21.68
N HIS A 222 16.74 1.58 -22.10
CA HIS A 222 16.92 2.75 -21.25
C HIS A 222 15.57 3.30 -20.82
N LEU A 223 15.47 3.79 -19.59
CA LEU A 223 14.21 4.32 -19.08
C LEU A 223 13.66 5.47 -19.92
N VAL A 224 14.56 6.34 -20.42
CA VAL A 224 14.17 7.47 -21.29
C VAL A 224 13.53 6.99 -22.58
N ASP A 225 14.14 5.98 -23.24
CA ASP A 225 13.62 5.43 -24.49
C ASP A 225 12.29 4.71 -24.24
N LEU A 226 12.18 3.99 -23.14
CA LEU A 226 10.97 3.30 -22.71
C LEU A 226 9.79 4.27 -22.51
N ILE A 227 10.01 5.36 -21.76
CA ILE A 227 9.00 6.41 -21.52
C ILE A 227 8.58 7.02 -22.87
N HIS A 228 9.52 7.39 -23.71
CA HIS A 228 9.23 7.98 -25.03
C HIS A 228 8.41 7.02 -25.91
N HIS A 229 8.79 5.74 -25.91
CA HIS A 229 8.16 4.69 -26.70
C HIS A 229 6.70 4.45 -26.27
N ILE A 230 6.45 4.39 -24.96
CA ILE A 230 5.10 4.22 -24.41
C ILE A 230 4.23 5.44 -24.74
N LYS A 231 4.72 6.66 -24.48
CA LYS A 231 3.96 7.90 -24.71
C LYS A 231 3.56 8.12 -26.17
N ASN A 232 4.36 7.66 -27.12
CA ASN A 232 4.07 7.79 -28.55
C ASN A 232 3.12 6.72 -29.10
N ARG A 233 2.74 5.74 -28.30
CA ARG A 233 1.92 4.60 -28.71
C ARG A 233 0.68 4.35 -27.80
N VAL A 234 0.26 5.42 -27.11
CA VAL A 234 -0.99 5.46 -26.32
C VAL A 234 -2.14 6.01 -27.18
#